data_cfc9e502c6f0e3fea2eff5ed7611a76b
#
_entry.id   cfc9e502c6f0e3fea2eff5ed7611a76b
#
_cell.length_a   1.000
_cell.length_b   1.000
_cell.length_c   1.000
_cell.angle_alpha   90.00
_cell.angle_beta   90.00
_cell.angle_gamma   90.00
#
_symmetry.space_group_name_H-M   'P 1'
#
loop_
_entity.id
_entity.type
_entity.pdbx_description
1 polymer ?
#
loop_
_entity_poly.entity_id
_entity_poly.type
_entity_poly.pdbx_seq_one_letter_code
_entity_poly.pdbx_strand_id
1 'polypeptide(L)'
;MKQESTVKQDHIIEAAIKRFAHFGVNKTTMTEIAEDLGISKQSLFYYFSDKQSLTAAVEEKIISAYFEAIETEFANAPDVEQALLKLIGVKKHFYEKYSMLLIQAENMDAINGNSVIAAAKQKVKDKEVRLVADLLQKGVAQKELKPLDTLKSAGLLLEILSAFEHCVVLKRTIPDQKNFNELSKKQKEVLELIVNGLKCEEWKS
;
A
#
# COMPACT_ATOMS: atom_id res chain seq x y z
N MET A 1 10.29 -14.07 27.91
CA MET A 1 10.72 -12.64 27.92
C MET A 1 10.80 -12.00 26.54
N LYS A 2 11.59 -12.47 25.55
CA LYS A 2 11.61 -11.84 24.20
C LYS A 2 10.24 -11.91 23.48
N GLN A 3 9.56 -13.03 23.52
CA GLN A 3 8.28 -13.26 22.82
C GLN A 3 7.13 -12.42 23.42
N GLU A 4 7.09 -12.25 24.73
CA GLU A 4 6.12 -11.40 25.44
C GLU A 4 6.32 -9.90 25.14
N SER A 5 7.57 -9.46 25.00
CA SER A 5 7.92 -8.09 24.62
C SER A 5 7.44 -7.79 23.20
N THR A 6 7.62 -8.73 22.27
CA THR A 6 7.17 -8.58 20.86
C THR A 6 5.65 -8.50 20.77
N VAL A 7 4.90 -9.34 21.49
CA VAL A 7 3.43 -9.32 21.53
C VAL A 7 2.90 -7.98 22.08
N LYS A 8 3.52 -7.44 23.13
CA LYS A 8 3.13 -6.12 23.66
C LYS A 8 3.44 -4.99 22.70
N GLN A 9 4.58 -5.06 22.01
CA GLN A 9 4.96 -4.09 21.00
C GLN A 9 3.96 -4.08 19.82
N ASP A 10 3.56 -5.26 19.36
CA ASP A 10 2.54 -5.41 18.33
C ASP A 10 1.19 -4.81 18.74
N HIS A 11 0.74 -5.02 19.99
CA HIS A 11 -0.49 -4.42 20.49
C HIS A 11 -0.43 -2.89 20.50
N ILE A 12 0.73 -2.31 20.84
CA ILE A 12 0.93 -0.86 20.81
C ILE A 12 0.83 -0.34 19.37
N ILE A 13 1.47 -1.02 18.41
CA ILE A 13 1.41 -0.66 17.00
C ILE A 13 -0.03 -0.73 16.48
N GLU A 14 -0.79 -1.77 16.82
CA GLU A 14 -2.19 -1.91 16.41
C GLU A 14 -3.10 -0.80 16.98
N ALA A 15 -2.92 -0.42 18.23
CA ALA A 15 -3.64 0.71 18.83
C ALA A 15 -3.27 2.04 18.14
N ALA A 16 -1.97 2.23 17.87
CA ALA A 16 -1.50 3.40 17.14
C ALA A 16 -2.07 3.46 15.72
N ILE A 17 -2.11 2.34 14.98
CA ILE A 17 -2.72 2.26 13.65
C ILE A 17 -4.18 2.72 13.70
N LYS A 18 -4.98 2.18 14.63
CA LYS A 18 -6.40 2.55 14.76
C LYS A 18 -6.56 4.04 15.02
N ARG A 19 -5.79 4.58 15.95
CA ARG A 19 -5.88 5.98 16.33
C ARG A 19 -5.38 6.92 15.23
N PHE A 20 -4.27 6.60 14.59
CA PHE A 20 -3.73 7.35 13.47
C PHE A 20 -4.64 7.33 12.24
N ALA A 21 -5.29 6.20 11.96
CA ALA A 21 -6.24 6.08 10.87
C ALA A 21 -7.50 6.94 11.09
N HIS A 22 -7.90 7.14 12.36
CA HIS A 22 -9.11 7.90 12.69
C HIS A 22 -8.85 9.40 12.88
N PHE A 23 -7.81 9.76 13.66
CA PHE A 23 -7.53 11.14 14.05
C PHE A 23 -6.35 11.76 13.31
N GLY A 24 -5.54 10.94 12.65
CA GLY A 24 -4.28 11.32 12.03
C GLY A 24 -3.11 11.35 13.02
N VAL A 25 -1.89 11.23 12.49
CA VAL A 25 -0.66 11.22 13.28
C VAL A 25 -0.51 12.51 14.08
N ASN A 26 -0.71 13.68 13.44
CA ASN A 26 -0.44 14.98 14.06
C ASN A 26 -1.34 15.26 15.28
N LYS A 27 -2.59 14.82 15.24
CA LYS A 27 -3.58 15.04 16.32
C LYS A 27 -3.55 13.98 17.41
N THR A 28 -2.74 12.93 17.27
CA THR A 28 -2.62 11.85 18.25
C THR A 28 -1.38 12.07 19.12
N THR A 29 -1.50 11.80 20.42
CA THR A 29 -0.40 11.84 21.39
C THR A 29 -0.05 10.45 21.91
N MET A 30 1.18 10.27 22.40
CA MET A 30 1.62 9.04 23.05
C MET A 30 0.78 8.71 24.31
N THR A 31 0.33 9.77 25.01
CA THR A 31 -0.49 9.61 26.21
C THR A 31 -1.84 8.99 25.89
N GLU A 32 -2.51 9.47 24.86
CA GLU A 32 -3.80 8.94 24.41
C GLU A 32 -3.71 7.48 23.93
N ILE A 33 -2.59 7.10 23.28
CA ILE A 33 -2.37 5.71 22.88
C ILE A 33 -2.18 4.83 24.12
N ALA A 34 -1.46 5.31 25.14
CA ALA A 34 -1.29 4.58 26.39
C ALA A 34 -2.64 4.41 27.14
N GLU A 35 -3.48 5.44 27.14
CA GLU A 35 -4.83 5.41 27.72
C GLU A 35 -5.73 4.39 27.02
N ASP A 36 -5.73 4.36 25.67
CA ASP A 36 -6.49 3.38 24.89
C ASP A 36 -6.10 1.93 25.20
N LEU A 37 -4.85 1.71 25.59
CA LEU A 37 -4.31 0.39 25.96
C LEU A 37 -4.43 0.07 27.46
N GLY A 38 -4.83 1.04 28.28
CA GLY A 38 -4.86 0.89 29.74
C GLY A 38 -3.47 0.68 30.36
N ILE A 39 -2.40 1.21 29.73
CA ILE A 39 -1.02 1.12 30.23
C ILE A 39 -0.50 2.49 30.66
N SER A 40 0.53 2.49 31.52
CA SER A 40 1.18 3.74 31.89
C SER A 40 1.96 4.35 30.71
N LYS A 41 2.07 5.67 30.67
CA LYS A 41 2.91 6.39 29.71
C LYS A 41 4.36 5.90 29.74
N GLN A 42 4.91 5.61 30.93
CA GLN A 42 6.26 5.05 31.08
C GLN A 42 6.39 3.68 30.40
N SER A 43 5.37 2.82 30.52
CA SER A 43 5.36 1.52 29.86
C SER A 43 5.36 1.67 28.33
N LEU A 44 4.63 2.64 27.77
CA LEU A 44 4.65 2.91 26.34
C LEU A 44 6.03 3.40 25.90
N PHE A 45 6.63 4.35 26.63
CA PHE A 45 7.97 4.88 26.31
C PHE A 45 9.10 3.85 26.46
N TYR A 46 8.88 2.78 27.20
CA TYR A 46 9.81 1.64 27.25
C TYR A 46 9.91 0.93 25.90
N TYR A 47 8.80 0.84 25.12
CA TYR A 47 8.77 0.20 23.82
C TYR A 47 9.10 1.16 22.68
N PHE A 48 8.66 2.40 22.77
CA PHE A 48 8.86 3.43 21.73
C PHE A 48 9.30 4.73 22.39
N SER A 49 10.55 5.13 22.15
CA SER A 49 11.17 6.31 22.78
C SER A 49 10.41 7.61 22.53
N ASP A 50 9.72 7.68 21.40
CA ASP A 50 8.97 8.86 20.95
C ASP A 50 7.89 8.47 19.93
N LYS A 51 7.09 9.45 19.56
CA LYS A 51 6.03 9.28 18.55
C LYS A 51 6.58 8.96 17.15
N GLN A 52 7.76 9.46 16.82
CA GLN A 52 8.38 9.24 15.51
C GLN A 52 8.78 7.77 15.35
N SER A 53 9.38 7.16 16.36
CA SER A 53 9.74 5.72 16.37
C SER A 53 8.50 4.82 16.29
N LEU A 54 7.41 5.20 16.97
CA LEU A 54 6.15 4.49 16.88
C LEU A 54 5.51 4.65 15.48
N THR A 55 5.55 5.85 14.90
CA THR A 55 5.03 6.11 13.55
C THR A 55 5.79 5.28 12.52
N ALA A 56 7.12 5.22 12.61
CA ALA A 56 7.93 4.39 11.71
C ALA A 56 7.58 2.90 11.81
N ALA A 57 7.34 2.38 13.02
CA ALA A 57 6.90 1.00 13.21
C ALA A 57 5.49 0.74 12.65
N VAL A 58 4.58 1.70 12.76
CA VAL A 58 3.25 1.65 12.14
C VAL A 58 3.37 1.60 10.61
N GLU A 59 4.18 2.47 10.02
CA GLU A 59 4.42 2.50 8.57
C GLU A 59 5.00 1.18 8.08
N GLU A 60 6.03 0.66 8.76
CA GLU A 60 6.65 -0.64 8.42
C GLU A 60 5.63 -1.78 8.46
N LYS A 61 4.78 -1.83 9.48
CA LYS A 61 3.74 -2.86 9.61
C LYS A 61 2.70 -2.76 8.49
N ILE A 62 2.26 -1.56 8.14
CA ILE A 62 1.31 -1.34 7.04
C ILE A 62 1.93 -1.75 5.70
N ILE A 63 3.17 -1.34 5.43
CA ILE A 63 3.91 -1.69 4.20
C ILE A 63 4.11 -3.20 4.11
N SER A 64 4.49 -3.85 5.20
CA SER A 64 4.67 -5.31 5.22
C SER A 64 3.37 -6.05 4.92
N ALA A 65 2.26 -5.64 5.56
CA ALA A 65 0.94 -6.21 5.30
C ALA A 65 0.46 -5.96 3.86
N TYR A 66 0.79 -4.81 3.28
CA TYR A 66 0.49 -4.49 1.89
C TYR A 66 1.16 -5.44 0.91
N PHE A 67 2.46 -5.67 1.07
CA PHE A 67 3.20 -6.57 0.20
C PHE A 67 2.81 -8.03 0.40
N GLU A 68 2.57 -8.46 1.63
CA GLU A 68 2.05 -9.80 1.92
C GLU A 68 0.70 -10.06 1.23
N ALA A 69 -0.19 -9.06 1.24
CA ALA A 69 -1.47 -9.15 0.55
C ALA A 69 -1.28 -9.27 -0.98
N ILE A 70 -0.38 -8.48 -1.59
CA ILE A 70 -0.07 -8.58 -3.03
C ILE A 70 0.49 -9.96 -3.36
N GLU A 71 1.51 -10.41 -2.63
CA GLU A 71 2.17 -11.69 -2.86
C GLU A 71 1.18 -12.85 -2.73
N THR A 72 0.28 -12.79 -1.74
CA THR A 72 -0.80 -13.78 -1.55
C THR A 72 -1.77 -13.80 -2.73
N GLU A 73 -2.23 -12.64 -3.17
CA GLU A 73 -3.16 -12.55 -4.30
C GLU A 73 -2.52 -12.98 -5.62
N PHE A 74 -1.23 -12.65 -5.84
CA PHE A 74 -0.51 -13.10 -7.03
C PHE A 74 -0.27 -14.62 -7.04
N ALA A 75 0.00 -15.22 -5.87
CA ALA A 75 0.18 -16.66 -5.75
C ALA A 75 -1.11 -17.46 -6.01
N ASN A 76 -2.27 -16.87 -5.68
CA ASN A 76 -3.58 -17.50 -5.80
C ASN A 76 -4.34 -17.12 -7.09
N ALA A 77 -3.79 -16.28 -7.94
CA ALA A 77 -4.42 -15.88 -9.18
C ALA A 77 -4.21 -16.95 -10.27
N PRO A 78 -5.24 -17.27 -11.08
CA PRO A 78 -5.13 -18.26 -12.13
C PRO A 78 -4.30 -17.79 -13.34
N ASP A 79 -4.24 -16.48 -13.57
CA ASP A 79 -3.58 -15.85 -14.70
C ASP A 79 -3.11 -14.42 -14.34
N VAL A 80 -2.33 -13.80 -15.24
CA VAL A 80 -1.77 -12.45 -15.03
C VAL A 80 -2.88 -11.40 -14.95
N GLU A 81 -3.93 -11.51 -15.75
CA GLU A 81 -5.03 -10.54 -15.72
C GLU A 81 -5.71 -10.53 -14.36
N GLN A 82 -6.08 -11.70 -13.85
CA GLN A 82 -6.72 -11.83 -12.54
C GLN A 82 -5.80 -11.36 -11.41
N ALA A 83 -4.52 -11.66 -11.48
CA ALA A 83 -3.54 -11.15 -10.51
C ALA A 83 -3.49 -9.62 -10.49
N LEU A 84 -3.43 -8.98 -11.64
CA LEU A 84 -3.41 -7.52 -11.75
C LEU A 84 -4.75 -6.88 -11.33
N LEU A 85 -5.89 -7.51 -11.64
CA LEU A 85 -7.20 -7.06 -11.14
C LEU A 85 -7.30 -7.13 -9.61
N LYS A 86 -6.72 -8.17 -9.01
CA LYS A 86 -6.63 -8.32 -7.55
C LYS A 86 -5.70 -7.28 -6.94
N LEU A 87 -4.59 -6.91 -7.60
CA LEU A 87 -3.73 -5.80 -7.16
C LEU A 87 -4.53 -4.50 -6.98
N ILE A 88 -5.41 -4.16 -7.93
CA ILE A 88 -6.29 -2.99 -7.81
C ILE A 88 -7.17 -3.11 -6.55
N GLY A 89 -7.67 -4.31 -6.25
CA GLY A 89 -8.45 -4.58 -5.04
C GLY A 89 -7.64 -4.35 -3.75
N VAL A 90 -6.40 -4.85 -3.70
CA VAL A 90 -5.48 -4.65 -2.57
C VAL A 90 -5.19 -3.16 -2.40
N LYS A 91 -4.79 -2.46 -3.47
CA LYS A 91 -4.52 -1.01 -3.43
C LYS A 91 -5.73 -0.25 -2.90
N LYS A 92 -6.92 -0.51 -3.44
CA LYS A 92 -8.17 0.11 -2.98
C LYS A 92 -8.38 -0.11 -1.48
N HIS A 93 -8.29 -1.36 -0.99
CA HIS A 93 -8.48 -1.70 0.42
C HIS A 93 -7.52 -0.91 1.33
N PHE A 94 -6.24 -0.84 0.98
CA PHE A 94 -5.24 -0.11 1.76
C PHE A 94 -5.45 1.40 1.71
N TYR A 95 -5.84 1.96 0.56
CA TYR A 95 -6.21 3.37 0.46
C TYR A 95 -7.44 3.71 1.31
N GLU A 96 -8.49 2.91 1.27
CA GLU A 96 -9.70 3.11 2.10
C GLU A 96 -9.37 3.06 3.58
N LYS A 97 -8.60 2.06 3.99
CA LYS A 97 -8.27 1.80 5.40
C LYS A 97 -7.31 2.84 5.98
N TYR A 98 -6.37 3.34 5.19
CA TYR A 98 -5.27 4.18 5.65
C TYR A 98 -5.23 5.57 5.00
N SER A 99 -6.34 6.02 4.38
CA SER A 99 -6.42 7.30 3.65
C SER A 99 -5.93 8.50 4.46
N MET A 100 -6.28 8.59 5.75
CA MET A 100 -5.83 9.69 6.62
C MET A 100 -4.31 9.72 6.80
N LEU A 101 -3.68 8.55 6.94
CA LEU A 101 -2.22 8.43 7.06
C LEU A 101 -1.54 8.80 5.74
N LEU A 102 -2.07 8.32 4.61
CA LEU A 102 -1.51 8.59 3.27
C LEU A 102 -1.60 10.07 2.90
N ILE A 103 -2.75 10.72 3.12
CA ILE A 103 -2.94 12.16 2.86
C ILE A 103 -2.00 13.00 3.72
N GLN A 104 -1.79 12.64 4.98
CA GLN A 104 -0.88 13.37 5.85
C GLN A 104 0.58 13.20 5.45
N ALA A 105 0.98 11.99 5.04
CA ALA A 105 2.33 11.74 4.53
C ALA A 105 2.63 12.56 3.27
N GLU A 106 1.68 12.67 2.34
CA GLU A 106 1.83 13.49 1.13
C GLU A 106 1.91 15.00 1.45
N ASN A 107 1.10 15.50 2.37
CA ASN A 107 1.15 16.91 2.78
C ASN A 107 2.46 17.27 3.49
N MET A 108 3.04 16.35 4.26
CA MET A 108 4.33 16.57 4.92
C MET A 108 5.50 16.60 3.94
N ASP A 109 5.46 15.78 2.89
CA ASP A 109 6.47 15.78 1.82
C ASP A 109 6.46 17.10 1.06
N ALA A 110 5.27 17.61 0.74
CA ALA A 110 5.11 18.88 0.02
C ALA A 110 5.64 20.11 0.82
N ILE A 111 5.61 20.03 2.17
CA ILE A 111 6.02 21.12 3.04
C ILE A 111 7.50 21.03 3.41
N ASN A 112 8.04 19.84 3.67
CA ASN A 112 9.35 19.67 4.29
C ASN A 112 10.48 19.28 3.33
N GLY A 113 10.16 18.87 2.08
CA GLY A 113 11.17 18.45 1.10
C GLY A 113 12.10 17.34 1.63
N ASN A 114 11.60 16.46 2.51
CA ASN A 114 12.43 15.54 3.28
C ASN A 114 12.89 14.36 2.40
N SER A 115 14.16 14.34 2.05
CA SER A 115 14.79 13.31 1.22
C SER A 115 14.64 11.88 1.78
N VAL A 116 14.50 11.71 3.09
CA VAL A 116 14.37 10.40 3.75
C VAL A 116 13.01 9.76 3.44
N ILE A 117 11.92 10.54 3.51
CA ILE A 117 10.56 10.05 3.21
C ILE A 117 10.45 9.75 1.71
N ALA A 118 11.00 10.61 0.86
CA ALA A 118 11.05 10.35 -0.58
C ALA A 118 11.80 9.06 -0.92
N ALA A 119 12.93 8.79 -0.27
CA ALA A 119 13.68 7.56 -0.44
C ALA A 119 12.92 6.31 0.04
N ALA A 120 12.16 6.41 1.13
CA ALA A 120 11.32 5.31 1.62
C ALA A 120 10.17 5.01 0.63
N LYS A 121 9.49 6.03 0.12
CA LYS A 121 8.46 5.89 -0.92
C LYS A 121 9.01 5.26 -2.20
N GLN A 122 10.22 5.67 -2.61
CA GLN A 122 10.87 5.09 -3.78
C GLN A 122 11.14 3.60 -3.60
N LYS A 123 11.62 3.17 -2.42
CA LYS A 123 11.83 1.74 -2.13
C LYS A 123 10.54 0.92 -2.22
N VAL A 124 9.41 1.47 -1.73
CA VAL A 124 8.10 0.82 -1.84
C VAL A 124 7.71 0.69 -3.32
N LYS A 125 7.83 1.78 -4.10
CA LYS A 125 7.57 1.78 -5.55
C LYS A 125 8.45 0.76 -6.28
N ASP A 126 9.75 0.73 -5.99
CA ASP A 126 10.69 -0.20 -6.63
C ASP A 126 10.35 -1.66 -6.32
N LYS A 127 9.93 -1.98 -5.09
CA LYS A 127 9.50 -3.33 -4.72
C LYS A 127 8.20 -3.71 -5.45
N GLU A 128 7.24 -2.80 -5.52
CA GLU A 128 5.97 -3.02 -6.25
C GLU A 128 6.23 -3.29 -7.75
N VAL A 129 7.09 -2.46 -8.38
CA VAL A 129 7.49 -2.65 -9.79
C VAL A 129 8.11 -4.03 -10.01
N ARG A 130 9.00 -4.48 -9.12
CA ARG A 130 9.63 -5.82 -9.23
C ARG A 130 8.61 -6.94 -9.14
N LEU A 131 7.69 -6.88 -8.16
CA LEU A 131 6.64 -7.90 -8.00
C LEU A 131 5.76 -8.01 -9.24
N VAL A 132 5.37 -6.87 -9.82
CA VAL A 132 4.58 -6.86 -11.06
C VAL A 132 5.42 -7.32 -12.24
N ALA A 133 6.69 -6.95 -12.34
CA ALA A 133 7.58 -7.42 -13.40
C ALA A 133 7.78 -8.94 -13.36
N ASP A 134 7.95 -9.51 -12.16
CA ASP A 134 8.07 -10.97 -11.96
C ASP A 134 6.77 -11.70 -12.36
N LEU A 135 5.61 -11.11 -12.07
CA LEU A 135 4.32 -11.62 -12.52
C LEU A 135 4.23 -11.61 -14.05
N LEU A 136 4.55 -10.48 -14.70
CA LEU A 136 4.55 -10.38 -16.15
C LEU A 136 5.55 -11.34 -16.81
N GLN A 137 6.73 -11.55 -16.21
CA GLN A 137 7.75 -12.51 -16.68
C GLN A 137 7.21 -13.94 -16.66
N LYS A 138 6.46 -14.31 -15.63
CA LYS A 138 5.78 -15.61 -15.55
C LYS A 138 4.76 -15.75 -16.68
N GLY A 139 3.94 -14.72 -16.93
CA GLY A 139 2.96 -14.72 -18.02
C GLY A 139 3.61 -14.86 -19.41
N VAL A 140 4.76 -14.22 -19.64
CA VAL A 140 5.54 -14.40 -20.90
C VAL A 140 6.07 -15.82 -21.00
N ALA A 141 6.65 -16.37 -19.91
CA ALA A 141 7.19 -17.74 -19.90
C ALA A 141 6.10 -18.79 -20.12
N GLN A 142 4.88 -18.56 -19.67
CA GLN A 142 3.70 -19.41 -19.84
C GLN A 142 2.98 -19.18 -21.19
N LYS A 143 3.47 -18.25 -22.03
CA LYS A 143 2.85 -17.85 -23.30
C LYS A 143 1.46 -17.22 -23.16
N GLU A 144 1.12 -16.77 -21.95
CA GLU A 144 -0.09 -15.97 -21.72
C GLU A 144 0.06 -14.58 -22.35
N LEU A 145 1.25 -14.01 -22.20
CA LEU A 145 1.60 -12.68 -22.72
C LEU A 145 2.61 -12.77 -23.85
N LYS A 146 2.51 -11.83 -24.80
CA LYS A 146 3.53 -11.59 -25.83
C LYS A 146 4.87 -11.22 -25.18
N PRO A 147 6.02 -11.46 -25.83
CA PRO A 147 7.30 -11.00 -25.36
C PRO A 147 7.29 -9.46 -25.17
N LEU A 148 7.71 -9.00 -23.99
CA LEU A 148 7.76 -7.58 -23.63
C LEU A 148 8.89 -7.31 -22.63
N ASP A 149 9.30 -6.04 -22.54
CA ASP A 149 10.17 -5.58 -21.44
C ASP A 149 9.33 -5.51 -20.16
N THR A 150 9.43 -6.55 -19.32
CA THR A 150 8.57 -6.73 -18.15
C THR A 150 8.79 -5.65 -17.10
N LEU A 151 10.04 -5.20 -16.89
CA LEU A 151 10.35 -4.17 -15.91
C LEU A 151 9.78 -2.81 -16.32
N LYS A 152 9.99 -2.43 -17.58
CA LYS A 152 9.44 -1.19 -18.13
C LYS A 152 7.92 -1.22 -18.13
N SER A 153 7.32 -2.33 -18.56
CA SER A 153 5.87 -2.49 -18.63
C SER A 153 5.22 -2.45 -17.24
N ALA A 154 5.83 -3.08 -16.24
CA ALA A 154 5.39 -3.01 -14.86
C ALA A 154 5.42 -1.57 -14.32
N GLY A 155 6.50 -0.84 -14.59
CA GLY A 155 6.61 0.57 -14.21
C GLY A 155 5.50 1.42 -14.82
N LEU A 156 5.25 1.28 -16.13
CA LEU A 156 4.18 2.02 -16.83
C LEU A 156 2.79 1.66 -16.32
N LEU A 157 2.50 0.37 -16.09
CA LEU A 157 1.22 -0.07 -15.52
C LEU A 157 0.96 0.57 -14.16
N LEU A 158 1.95 0.53 -13.27
CA LEU A 158 1.82 1.11 -11.93
C LEU A 158 1.71 2.64 -11.97
N GLU A 159 2.41 3.31 -12.89
CA GLU A 159 2.27 4.75 -13.09
C GLU A 159 0.88 5.14 -13.58
N ILE A 160 0.29 4.39 -14.51
CA ILE A 160 -1.09 4.60 -14.96
C ILE A 160 -2.07 4.42 -13.78
N LEU A 161 -1.95 3.34 -13.02
CA LEU A 161 -2.81 3.09 -11.86
C LEU A 161 -2.67 4.18 -10.79
N SER A 162 -1.44 4.63 -10.52
CA SER A 162 -1.17 5.70 -9.54
C SER A 162 -1.69 7.06 -10.01
N ALA A 163 -1.70 7.35 -11.32
CA ALA A 163 -2.26 8.60 -11.84
C ALA A 163 -3.75 8.75 -11.51
N PHE A 164 -4.51 7.67 -11.54
CA PHE A 164 -5.91 7.67 -11.09
C PHE A 164 -6.04 7.98 -9.59
N GLU A 165 -5.14 7.44 -8.78
CA GLU A 165 -5.11 7.65 -7.32
C GLU A 165 -4.82 9.12 -6.98
N HIS A 166 -3.85 9.73 -7.65
CA HIS A 166 -3.53 11.16 -7.50
C HIS A 166 -4.70 12.07 -7.87
N CYS A 167 -5.50 11.74 -8.88
CA CYS A 167 -6.69 12.52 -9.23
C CYS A 167 -7.73 12.58 -8.09
N VAL A 168 -7.79 11.58 -7.22
CA VAL A 168 -8.68 11.56 -6.05
C VAL A 168 -8.09 12.35 -4.90
N VAL A 169 -6.80 12.18 -4.63
CA VAL A 169 -6.08 12.87 -3.54
C VAL A 169 -6.00 14.38 -3.77
N LEU A 170 -5.80 14.83 -5.01
CA LEU A 170 -5.74 16.26 -5.36
C LEU A 170 -7.03 17.04 -5.05
N LYS A 171 -8.16 16.37 -4.88
CA LYS A 171 -9.42 17.03 -4.48
C LYS A 171 -9.42 17.51 -3.03
N ARG A 172 -8.36 17.26 -2.25
CA ARG A 172 -8.17 17.68 -0.84
C ARG A 172 -9.31 17.32 0.12
N THR A 173 -10.23 16.48 -0.29
CA THR A 173 -11.30 15.92 0.52
C THR A 173 -11.02 14.46 0.74
N ILE A 174 -11.31 13.96 1.94
CA ILE A 174 -11.23 12.51 2.21
C ILE A 174 -12.18 11.83 1.22
N PRO A 175 -11.69 10.96 0.33
CA PRO A 175 -12.55 10.31 -0.64
C PRO A 175 -13.59 9.45 0.07
N ASP A 176 -14.84 9.53 -0.34
CA ASP A 176 -15.89 8.63 0.14
C ASP A 176 -15.82 7.27 -0.59
N GLN A 177 -16.58 6.30 -0.09
CA GLN A 177 -16.66 4.96 -0.65
C GLN A 177 -17.04 4.95 -2.14
N LYS A 178 -17.89 5.89 -2.57
CA LYS A 178 -18.31 6.02 -3.96
C LYS A 178 -17.14 6.42 -4.85
N ASN A 179 -16.33 7.38 -4.42
CA ASN A 179 -15.13 7.82 -5.15
C ASN A 179 -14.13 6.67 -5.33
N PHE A 180 -13.88 5.88 -4.29
CA PHE A 180 -13.01 4.70 -4.38
C PHE A 180 -13.55 3.63 -5.32
N ASN A 181 -14.85 3.39 -5.32
CA ASN A 181 -15.48 2.43 -6.22
C ASN A 181 -15.38 2.87 -7.68
N GLU A 182 -15.68 4.13 -7.97
CA GLU A 182 -15.58 4.69 -9.33
C GLU A 182 -14.13 4.67 -9.84
N LEU A 183 -13.17 5.00 -8.98
CA LEU A 183 -11.75 4.93 -9.31
C LEU A 183 -11.34 3.51 -9.67
N SER A 184 -11.61 2.56 -8.79
CA SER A 184 -11.25 1.15 -8.97
C SER A 184 -11.91 0.56 -10.24
N LYS A 185 -13.14 0.97 -10.57
CA LYS A 185 -13.80 0.56 -11.80
C LYS A 185 -13.04 1.04 -13.03
N LYS A 186 -12.66 2.33 -13.09
CA LYS A 186 -11.89 2.89 -14.20
C LYS A 186 -10.51 2.25 -14.33
N GLN A 187 -9.83 2.01 -13.21
CA GLN A 187 -8.54 1.31 -13.20
C GLN A 187 -8.66 -0.09 -13.82
N LYS A 188 -9.72 -0.84 -13.48
CA LYS A 188 -9.97 -2.17 -14.02
C LYS A 188 -10.24 -2.12 -15.53
N GLU A 189 -11.12 -1.22 -15.99
CA GLU A 189 -11.43 -1.05 -17.40
C GLU A 189 -10.17 -0.75 -18.23
N VAL A 190 -9.31 0.16 -17.75
CA VAL A 190 -8.03 0.48 -18.43
C VAL A 190 -7.06 -0.69 -18.38
N LEU A 191 -6.97 -1.40 -17.25
CA LEU A 191 -6.11 -2.56 -17.12
C LEU A 191 -6.51 -3.67 -18.11
N GLU A 192 -7.80 -3.99 -18.21
CA GLU A 192 -8.34 -4.98 -19.13
C GLU A 192 -7.99 -4.63 -20.60
N LEU A 193 -8.11 -3.36 -20.99
CA LEU A 193 -7.72 -2.91 -22.33
C LEU A 193 -6.23 -3.15 -22.59
N ILE A 194 -5.37 -2.82 -21.63
CA ILE A 194 -3.92 -2.99 -21.76
C ILE A 194 -3.57 -4.49 -21.82
N VAL A 195 -4.08 -5.29 -20.90
CA VAL A 195 -3.76 -6.73 -20.82
C VAL A 195 -4.26 -7.45 -22.08
N ASN A 196 -5.45 -7.13 -22.58
CA ASN A 196 -5.96 -7.72 -23.82
C ASN A 196 -5.05 -7.42 -25.03
N GLY A 197 -4.42 -6.24 -25.08
CA GLY A 197 -3.42 -5.93 -26.10
C GLY A 197 -2.11 -6.71 -25.97
N LEU A 198 -1.80 -7.17 -24.76
CA LEU A 198 -0.58 -7.92 -24.45
C LEU A 198 -0.75 -9.44 -24.53
N LYS A 199 -1.98 -9.98 -24.49
CA LYS A 199 -2.24 -11.43 -24.58
C LYS A 199 -1.77 -12.02 -25.88
N CYS A 200 -1.29 -13.25 -25.86
CA CYS A 200 -1.07 -14.06 -27.06
C CYS A 200 -2.42 -14.41 -27.69
N GLU A 201 -2.50 -14.42 -29.02
CA GLU A 201 -3.74 -14.75 -29.76
C GLU A 201 -4.22 -16.18 -29.51
N GLU A 202 -3.30 -17.09 -29.18
CA GLU A 202 -3.55 -18.52 -28.95
C GLU A 202 -3.89 -18.88 -27.48
N TRP A 203 -3.97 -17.87 -26.59
CA TRP A 203 -4.20 -18.13 -25.15
C TRP A 203 -5.61 -18.67 -24.80
N LYS A 204 -6.52 -18.72 -25.76
CA LYS A 204 -7.87 -19.28 -25.56
C LYS A 204 -8.07 -20.53 -26.39
N SER A 205 -7.54 -21.63 -25.95
CA SER A 205 -7.97 -22.96 -26.37
C SER A 205 -8.22 -23.85 -25.17
#